data_cdf7c85f36fec0f3bb069ce3230af263
#
_entry.id   cdf7c85f36fec0f3bb069ce3230af263
#
_cell.length_a   1.000
_cell.length_b   1.000
_cell.length_c   1.000
_cell.angle_alpha   90.00
_cell.angle_beta   90.00
_cell.angle_gamma   90.00
#
_symmetry.space_group_name_H-M   'P 1'
#
loop_
_entity.id
_entity.type
_entity.pdbx_description
1 polymer ?
#
loop_
_entity_poly.entity_id
_entity_poly.type
_entity_poly.pdbx_seq_one_letter_code
_entity_poly.pdbx_strand_id
1 'polypeptide(L)'
;MRSYLTLFTRTTRGVLVPVAVLALALCALAALPAHSNAQPQKAEFMIENKSDWDIYHLYLSSSDDDEWGPDQLSDNVLKSGASFTLHSIPCDTYDIKVVDHDGDECVIKGVPMCKDHTHWDLTNEVLLSCEGFGR
;
A
#
# COMPACT_ATOMS: atom_id res chain seq x y z
N MET A 1 45.25 -77.41 39.59
CA MET A 1 45.43 -76.23 38.73
C MET A 1 44.08 -75.54 38.69
N ARG A 2 43.99 -74.39 39.33
CA ARG A 2 42.69 -73.63 39.46
C ARG A 2 42.88 -72.34 38.71
N SER A 3 42.13 -72.19 37.61
CA SER A 3 42.05 -70.93 36.84
C SER A 3 40.98 -70.04 37.44
N TYR A 4 41.37 -68.89 37.89
CA TYR A 4 40.40 -67.88 38.36
C TYR A 4 40.09 -66.92 37.18
N LEU A 5 38.82 -66.92 36.79
CA LEU A 5 38.28 -65.95 35.79
C LEU A 5 37.83 -64.68 36.53
N THR A 6 38.54 -63.61 36.34
CA THR A 6 38.16 -62.30 36.85
C THR A 6 37.17 -61.64 35.90
N LEU A 7 35.91 -61.47 36.31
CA LEU A 7 34.92 -60.67 35.63
C LEU A 7 35.19 -59.20 35.87
N PHE A 8 35.55 -58.49 34.79
CA PHE A 8 35.59 -57.04 34.78
C PHE A 8 34.16 -56.49 34.52
N THR A 9 33.50 -55.98 35.57
CA THR A 9 32.26 -55.22 35.43
C THR A 9 32.60 -53.81 34.99
N ARG A 10 32.33 -53.50 33.72
CA ARG A 10 32.35 -52.13 33.18
C ARG A 10 31.11 -51.39 33.66
N THR A 11 31.30 -50.49 34.60
CA THR A 11 30.26 -49.53 35.02
C THR A 11 30.13 -48.47 33.94
N THR A 12 29.14 -48.61 33.06
CA THR A 12 28.74 -47.52 32.19
C THR A 12 27.99 -46.49 33.03
N ARG A 13 28.62 -45.36 33.32
CA ARG A 13 27.97 -44.16 33.82
C ARG A 13 27.06 -43.62 32.73
N GLY A 14 25.80 -44.03 32.76
CA GLY A 14 24.76 -43.42 31.93
C GLY A 14 24.60 -41.96 32.35
N VAL A 15 24.95 -41.06 31.47
CA VAL A 15 24.63 -39.63 31.58
C VAL A 15 23.12 -39.53 31.35
N LEU A 16 22.35 -39.51 32.42
CA LEU A 16 20.95 -39.12 32.36
C LEU A 16 20.91 -37.61 32.03
N VAL A 17 20.89 -37.26 30.73
CA VAL A 17 20.49 -35.91 30.30
C VAL A 17 18.98 -35.82 30.61
N PRO A 18 18.56 -34.89 31.46
CA PRO A 18 17.16 -34.78 31.81
C PRO A 18 16.35 -34.39 30.56
N VAL A 19 15.37 -35.23 30.22
CA VAL A 19 14.45 -35.05 29.09
C VAL A 19 13.74 -33.67 29.11
N ALA A 20 13.71 -33.02 30.28
CA ALA A 20 13.16 -31.70 30.49
C ALA A 20 13.92 -30.58 29.73
N VAL A 21 15.23 -30.73 29.44
CA VAL A 21 16.00 -29.71 28.72
C VAL A 21 15.69 -29.73 27.20
N LEU A 22 15.35 -30.93 26.67
CA LEU A 22 14.99 -31.06 25.25
C LEU A 22 13.61 -30.47 24.96
N ALA A 23 12.67 -30.51 25.90
CA ALA A 23 11.31 -29.97 25.74
C ALA A 23 11.30 -28.43 25.70
N LEU A 24 12.20 -27.76 26.41
CA LEU A 24 12.33 -26.31 26.44
C LEU A 24 12.95 -25.76 25.16
N ALA A 25 13.82 -26.53 24.47
CA ALA A 25 14.42 -26.12 23.21
C ALA A 25 13.45 -26.16 22.03
N LEU A 26 12.41 -27.03 22.05
CA LEU A 26 11.39 -27.09 21.00
C LEU A 26 10.35 -25.95 21.08
N CYS A 27 10.10 -25.39 22.25
CA CYS A 27 9.17 -24.26 22.38
C CYS A 27 9.73 -22.92 21.91
N ALA A 28 11.06 -22.77 21.81
CA ALA A 28 11.68 -21.52 21.39
C ALA A 28 11.63 -21.27 19.87
N LEU A 29 11.31 -22.28 19.04
CA LEU A 29 11.20 -22.13 17.58
C LEU A 29 9.85 -21.63 17.09
N ALA A 30 8.84 -21.52 17.94
CA ALA A 30 7.48 -21.17 17.54
C ALA A 30 7.17 -19.65 17.57
N ALA A 31 8.12 -18.81 17.98
CA ALA A 31 7.93 -17.36 18.07
C ALA A 31 8.73 -16.56 17.03
N LEU A 32 8.78 -17.04 15.78
CA LEU A 32 9.18 -16.19 14.68
C LEU A 32 8.00 -15.22 14.42
N PRO A 33 8.20 -13.89 14.51
CA PRO A 33 7.17 -12.97 14.10
C PRO A 33 6.88 -13.24 12.63
N ALA A 34 5.64 -13.65 12.32
CA ALA A 34 5.17 -13.68 10.96
C ALA A 34 5.23 -12.23 10.44
N HIS A 35 6.21 -11.92 9.62
CA HIS A 35 6.22 -10.69 8.84
C HIS A 35 5.06 -10.84 7.85
N SER A 36 3.89 -10.33 8.22
CA SER A 36 2.82 -10.11 7.28
C SER A 36 3.31 -9.06 6.29
N ASN A 37 3.77 -9.50 5.11
CA ASN A 37 3.88 -8.65 3.94
C ASN A 37 2.45 -8.23 3.57
N ALA A 38 1.93 -7.21 4.23
CA ALA A 38 0.72 -6.54 3.81
C ALA A 38 1.07 -5.88 2.46
N GLN A 39 0.68 -6.53 1.36
CA GLN A 39 0.73 -5.89 0.06
C GLN A 39 -0.15 -4.64 0.13
N PRO A 40 0.33 -3.48 -0.37
CA PRO A 40 -0.49 -2.28 -0.41
C PRO A 40 -1.77 -2.63 -1.18
N GLN A 41 -2.91 -2.39 -0.54
CA GLN A 41 -4.21 -2.59 -1.17
C GLN A 41 -4.32 -1.60 -2.31
N LYS A 42 -4.53 -2.14 -3.51
CA LYS A 42 -4.79 -1.33 -4.71
C LYS A 42 -6.29 -1.15 -4.84
N ALA A 43 -6.71 0.07 -5.11
CA ALA A 43 -8.10 0.44 -5.30
C ALA A 43 -8.34 0.94 -6.73
N GLU A 44 -9.59 0.90 -7.15
CA GLU A 44 -10.10 1.68 -8.27
C GLU A 44 -10.72 2.95 -7.71
N PHE A 45 -10.47 4.07 -8.36
CA PHE A 45 -10.96 5.36 -7.94
C PHE A 45 -11.59 6.09 -9.12
N MET A 46 -12.86 6.42 -9.03
CA MET A 46 -13.59 7.09 -10.09
C MET A 46 -13.66 8.60 -9.85
N ILE A 47 -13.31 9.36 -10.84
CA ILE A 47 -13.47 10.81 -10.89
C ILE A 47 -14.62 11.13 -11.83
N GLU A 48 -15.65 11.82 -11.36
CA GLU A 48 -16.74 12.34 -12.18
C GLU A 48 -16.56 13.84 -12.34
N ASN A 49 -16.45 14.29 -13.60
CA ASN A 49 -16.35 15.72 -13.89
C ASN A 49 -17.76 16.35 -13.94
N LYS A 50 -18.17 16.92 -12.83
CA LYS A 50 -19.43 17.68 -12.67
C LYS A 50 -19.25 19.19 -12.89
N SER A 51 -18.10 19.58 -13.41
CA SER A 51 -17.81 20.97 -13.75
C SER A 51 -18.25 21.32 -15.19
N ASP A 52 -18.21 22.60 -15.52
CA ASP A 52 -18.48 23.08 -16.86
C ASP A 52 -17.24 23.05 -17.78
N TRP A 53 -16.08 22.69 -17.24
CA TRP A 53 -14.81 22.63 -17.97
C TRP A 53 -14.43 21.22 -18.39
N ASP A 54 -13.90 21.06 -19.60
CA ASP A 54 -13.22 19.84 -20.05
C ASP A 54 -11.81 19.82 -19.46
N ILE A 55 -11.40 18.69 -18.87
CA ILE A 55 -10.08 18.50 -18.28
C ILE A 55 -9.21 17.72 -19.25
N TYR A 56 -8.06 18.30 -19.58
CA TYR A 56 -7.11 17.76 -20.56
C TYR A 56 -5.97 16.97 -19.92
N HIS A 57 -5.56 17.34 -18.70
CA HIS A 57 -4.54 16.59 -17.98
C HIS A 57 -4.96 16.39 -16.52
N LEU A 58 -4.57 15.24 -15.99
CA LEU A 58 -4.81 14.83 -14.60
C LEU A 58 -3.56 14.17 -14.05
N TYR A 59 -3.01 14.74 -13.00
CA TYR A 59 -1.82 14.22 -12.34
C TYR A 59 -2.13 13.89 -10.90
N LEU A 60 -1.45 12.87 -10.38
CA LEU A 60 -1.50 12.47 -8.98
C LEU A 60 -0.10 12.61 -8.37
N SER A 61 -0.05 13.07 -7.14
CA SER A 61 1.11 12.99 -6.26
C SER A 61 0.67 12.42 -4.93
N SER A 62 1.45 11.56 -4.29
CA SER A 62 1.22 11.26 -2.87
C SER A 62 1.34 12.55 -2.08
N SER A 63 0.45 12.80 -1.09
CA SER A 63 0.50 14.05 -0.33
C SER A 63 1.79 14.21 0.50
N ASP A 64 2.57 13.15 0.63
CA ASP A 64 3.90 13.14 1.27
C ASP A 64 5.04 13.37 0.25
N ASP A 65 4.74 13.54 -1.04
CA ASP A 65 5.71 13.72 -2.12
C ASP A 65 5.44 15.04 -2.87
N ASP A 66 6.48 15.71 -3.33
CA ASP A 66 6.38 16.94 -4.12
C ASP A 66 6.44 16.69 -5.64
N GLU A 67 6.62 15.43 -6.08
CA GLU A 67 6.74 15.07 -7.49
C GLU A 67 5.40 14.61 -8.07
N TRP A 68 5.03 15.19 -9.20
CA TRP A 68 3.85 14.77 -9.96
C TRP A 68 4.14 13.51 -10.78
N GLY A 69 3.24 12.53 -10.67
CA GLY A 69 3.27 11.34 -11.52
C GLY A 69 2.94 11.65 -12.99
N PRO A 70 2.84 10.61 -13.83
CA PRO A 70 2.44 10.77 -15.22
C PRO A 70 1.00 11.26 -15.35
N ASP A 71 0.68 11.86 -16.51
CA ASP A 71 -0.69 12.22 -16.85
C ASP A 71 -1.56 10.97 -16.93
N GLN A 72 -2.59 10.92 -16.11
CA GLN A 72 -3.50 9.79 -16.01
C GLN A 72 -4.48 9.71 -17.19
N LEU A 73 -4.79 10.84 -17.80
CA LEU A 73 -5.68 10.89 -18.98
C LEU A 73 -4.96 10.52 -20.28
N SER A 74 -3.62 10.66 -20.33
CA SER A 74 -2.83 10.47 -21.56
C SER A 74 -3.39 11.29 -22.72
N ASP A 75 -3.87 10.65 -23.79
CA ASP A 75 -4.48 11.30 -24.96
C ASP A 75 -6.00 11.53 -24.82
N ASN A 76 -6.59 11.21 -23.67
CA ASN A 76 -8.03 11.37 -23.44
C ASN A 76 -8.32 12.73 -22.82
N VAL A 77 -9.57 13.15 -22.99
CA VAL A 77 -10.12 14.35 -22.34
C VAL A 77 -11.26 13.94 -21.45
N LEU A 78 -11.21 14.32 -20.17
CA LEU A 78 -12.32 14.11 -19.24
C LEU A 78 -13.32 15.26 -19.40
N LYS A 79 -14.28 15.05 -20.30
CA LYS A 79 -15.30 16.04 -20.64
C LYS A 79 -16.22 16.36 -19.48
N SER A 80 -16.82 17.57 -19.51
CA SER A 80 -17.93 17.92 -18.62
C SER A 80 -19.02 16.82 -18.65
N GLY A 81 -19.44 16.34 -17.48
CA GLY A 81 -20.39 15.27 -17.29
C GLY A 81 -19.86 13.85 -17.50
N ALA A 82 -18.59 13.67 -17.85
CA ALA A 82 -17.96 12.36 -18.03
C ALA A 82 -17.28 11.86 -16.74
N SER A 83 -16.98 10.55 -16.71
CA SER A 83 -16.24 9.92 -15.62
C SER A 83 -14.97 9.25 -16.15
N PHE A 84 -13.94 9.22 -15.31
CA PHE A 84 -12.68 8.52 -15.55
C PHE A 84 -12.32 7.65 -14.35
N THR A 85 -11.90 6.42 -14.59
CA THR A 85 -11.51 5.49 -13.52
C THR A 85 -10.01 5.29 -13.51
N LEU A 86 -9.41 5.63 -12.38
CA LEU A 86 -8.03 5.31 -12.04
C LEU A 86 -7.96 3.88 -11.55
N HIS A 87 -7.07 3.08 -12.12
CA HIS A 87 -6.91 1.67 -11.76
C HIS A 87 -5.62 1.42 -10.99
N SER A 88 -5.67 0.48 -10.07
CA SER A 88 -4.49 0.01 -9.32
C SER A 88 -3.79 1.09 -8.50
N ILE A 89 -4.53 2.08 -8.01
CA ILE A 89 -4.00 3.13 -7.15
C ILE A 89 -3.74 2.55 -5.76
N PRO A 90 -2.52 2.68 -5.21
CA PRO A 90 -2.26 2.36 -3.81
C PRO A 90 -3.18 3.15 -2.89
N CYS A 91 -3.62 2.52 -1.79
CA CYS A 91 -4.46 3.20 -0.81
C CYS A 91 -3.62 4.24 -0.05
N ASP A 92 -3.88 5.51 -0.30
CA ASP A 92 -3.14 6.65 0.29
C ASP A 92 -3.96 7.94 0.18
N THR A 93 -3.39 9.04 0.65
CA THR A 93 -3.88 10.41 0.42
C THR A 93 -3.07 11.04 -0.70
N TYR A 94 -3.77 11.58 -1.69
CA TYR A 94 -3.17 12.15 -2.88
C TYR A 94 -3.50 13.63 -3.03
N ASP A 95 -2.56 14.36 -3.61
CA ASP A 95 -2.83 15.64 -4.24
C ASP A 95 -3.18 15.38 -5.71
N ILE A 96 -4.18 16.06 -6.22
CA ILE A 96 -4.66 15.96 -7.61
C ILE A 96 -4.42 17.29 -8.29
N LYS A 97 -3.73 17.27 -9.43
CA LYS A 97 -3.63 18.42 -10.30
C LYS A 97 -4.41 18.17 -11.59
N VAL A 98 -5.33 19.05 -11.91
CA VAL A 98 -6.08 19.07 -13.16
C VAL A 98 -5.71 20.29 -13.99
N VAL A 99 -5.72 20.13 -15.32
CA VAL A 99 -5.42 21.19 -16.29
C VAL A 99 -6.52 21.20 -17.34
N ASP A 100 -7.08 22.37 -17.62
CA ASP A 100 -8.10 22.51 -18.64
C ASP A 100 -7.52 22.78 -20.05
N HIS A 101 -8.41 23.12 -21.00
CA HIS A 101 -8.05 23.42 -22.39
C HIS A 101 -7.14 24.65 -22.52
N ASP A 102 -7.32 25.66 -21.69
CA ASP A 102 -6.60 26.92 -21.75
C ASP A 102 -5.26 26.87 -21.01
N GLY A 103 -5.02 25.75 -20.33
CA GLY A 103 -3.81 25.50 -19.53
C GLY A 103 -3.91 26.02 -18.10
N ASP A 104 -5.12 26.34 -17.64
CA ASP A 104 -5.35 26.72 -16.26
C ASP A 104 -5.21 25.49 -15.35
N GLU A 105 -4.42 25.62 -14.29
CA GLU A 105 -4.11 24.53 -13.37
C GLU A 105 -4.86 24.69 -12.06
N CYS A 106 -5.41 23.57 -11.55
CA CYS A 106 -5.97 23.50 -10.21
C CYS A 106 -5.35 22.35 -9.44
N VAL A 107 -4.82 22.65 -8.25
CA VAL A 107 -4.28 21.65 -7.33
C VAL A 107 -5.21 21.47 -6.13
N ILE A 108 -5.77 20.29 -6.03
CA ILE A 108 -6.65 19.86 -4.94
C ILE A 108 -5.82 18.97 -4.02
N LYS A 109 -5.69 19.38 -2.77
CA LYS A 109 -4.83 18.69 -1.81
C LYS A 109 -5.59 17.74 -0.90
N GLY A 110 -4.92 16.64 -0.52
CA GLY A 110 -5.36 15.78 0.56
C GLY A 110 -6.58 14.92 0.22
N VAL A 111 -6.74 14.45 -1.02
CA VAL A 111 -7.84 13.58 -1.43
C VAL A 111 -7.56 12.14 -1.01
N PRO A 112 -8.34 11.54 -0.09
CA PRO A 112 -8.14 10.16 0.30
C PRO A 112 -8.63 9.23 -0.82
N MET A 113 -7.75 8.31 -1.27
CA MET A 113 -8.05 7.30 -2.28
C MET A 113 -7.87 5.92 -1.68
N CYS A 114 -8.89 5.44 -0.97
CA CYS A 114 -8.89 4.15 -0.32
C CYS A 114 -10.21 3.44 -0.52
N LYS A 115 -10.27 2.20 -0.04
CA LYS A 115 -11.41 1.29 -0.17
C LYS A 115 -12.78 1.90 0.16
N ASP A 116 -12.83 2.83 1.10
CA ASP A 116 -14.06 3.50 1.52
C ASP A 116 -14.29 4.85 0.81
N HIS A 117 -13.31 5.28 0.00
CA HIS A 117 -13.34 6.52 -0.79
C HIS A 117 -12.90 6.17 -2.21
N THR A 118 -13.84 5.70 -3.02
CA THR A 118 -13.61 5.21 -4.40
C THR A 118 -14.21 6.13 -5.46
N HIS A 119 -14.79 7.24 -5.03
CA HIS A 119 -15.47 8.21 -5.90
C HIS A 119 -15.17 9.63 -5.46
N TRP A 120 -14.95 10.51 -6.42
CA TRP A 120 -14.77 11.93 -6.20
C TRP A 120 -15.41 12.77 -7.32
N ASP A 121 -16.12 13.81 -6.91
CA ASP A 121 -16.77 14.75 -7.81
C ASP A 121 -15.92 15.99 -8.00
N LEU A 122 -15.48 16.23 -9.23
CA LEU A 122 -14.84 17.48 -9.63
C LEU A 122 -15.91 18.49 -10.03
N THR A 123 -16.17 19.46 -9.16
CA THR A 123 -17.25 20.42 -9.32
C THR A 123 -16.76 21.81 -9.71
N ASN A 124 -17.65 22.68 -10.19
CA ASN A 124 -17.34 24.09 -10.43
C ASN A 124 -16.79 24.78 -9.17
N GLU A 125 -17.34 24.48 -8.00
CA GLU A 125 -16.88 25.07 -6.75
C GLU A 125 -15.42 24.75 -6.45
N VAL A 126 -15.01 23.51 -6.70
CA VAL A 126 -13.62 23.05 -6.53
C VAL A 126 -12.72 23.81 -7.49
N LEU A 127 -13.03 23.84 -8.78
CA LEU A 127 -12.19 24.49 -9.80
C LEU A 127 -12.09 26.00 -9.61
N LEU A 128 -13.21 26.67 -9.29
CA LEU A 128 -13.24 28.11 -9.05
C LEU A 128 -12.49 28.54 -7.77
N SER A 129 -12.17 27.60 -6.89
CA SER A 129 -11.31 27.88 -5.74
C SER A 129 -9.83 28.05 -6.12
N CYS A 130 -9.45 27.62 -7.32
CA CYS A 130 -8.09 27.76 -7.87
C CYS A 130 -7.95 29.06 -8.67
N GLU A 131 -6.74 29.64 -8.65
CA GLU A 131 -6.43 30.78 -9.50
C GLU A 131 -6.33 30.33 -10.96
N GLY A 132 -7.07 30.98 -11.86
CA GLY A 132 -7.04 30.72 -13.31
C GLY A 132 -8.38 30.25 -13.86
N PHE A 133 -9.01 29.28 -13.25
CA PHE A 133 -10.28 28.75 -13.71
C PHE A 133 -11.39 29.82 -13.74
N GLY A 134 -12.07 29.93 -14.89
CA GLY A 134 -13.24 30.81 -15.06
C GLY A 134 -12.93 32.30 -15.25
N ARG A 135 -11.74 32.68 -15.67
CA ARG A 135 -11.37 34.07 -16.00
C ARG A 135 -11.35 34.34 -17.48
#